data_34aaa35c0551ac6cb627c89530e384cc
#
_entry.id   34aaa35c0551ac6cb627c89530e384cc
#
_cell.length_a   1.000
_cell.length_b   1.000
_cell.length_c   1.000
_cell.angle_alpha   90.00
_cell.angle_beta   90.00
_cell.angle_gamma   90.00
#
_symmetry.space_group_name_H-M   'P 1'
#
loop_
_entity.id
_entity.type
_entity.pdbx_description
1 polymer ?
#
loop_
_entity_poly.entity_id
_entity_poly.type
_entity_poly.pdbx_seq_one_letter_code
_entity_poly.pdbx_strand_id
1 'polypeptide(L)'
;MVKKQSKKRDKKNLDIQGESKEKVSAPYIGEESVASKEELVEELEKTKKEATENYDKYLRTSAEFENYKRRAIKERADAINYGNERLIKDILPIVDGLERALDHAYNSEDFDAFVEGLRLIYDKLLVSLEKHGVERIDAAGKDFDPNFHEAMFLVETEEYENNKIVEELEKGYLLNGRLLRPAKAAISKSISKEKQA
;
A
#
# COMPACT_ATOMS: atom_id res chain seq x y z
N MET A 1 26.04 2.84 33.17
CA MET A 1 27.10 3.81 33.46
C MET A 1 27.18 4.82 32.32
N VAL A 2 26.53 5.98 32.44
CA VAL A 2 26.72 7.13 31.55
C VAL A 2 26.71 8.37 32.42
N LYS A 3 27.78 9.13 32.29
CA LYS A 3 28.18 10.26 33.16
C LYS A 3 27.30 11.49 32.92
N LYS A 4 26.77 12.07 34.03
CA LYS A 4 26.25 13.43 34.10
C LYS A 4 27.43 14.41 34.01
N GLN A 5 27.40 15.31 33.07
CA GLN A 5 28.23 16.52 33.07
C GLN A 5 27.37 17.73 33.42
N SER A 6 27.65 18.28 34.61
CA SER A 6 27.15 19.57 35.10
C SER A 6 27.97 20.70 34.54
N LYS A 7 27.36 21.65 33.85
CA LYS A 7 28.00 22.92 33.43
C LYS A 7 27.70 24.00 34.48
N LYS A 8 28.73 24.38 35.26
CA LYS A 8 28.76 25.60 36.07
C LYS A 8 28.73 26.83 35.18
N ARG A 9 27.83 27.76 35.47
CA ARG A 9 27.88 29.12 34.93
C ARG A 9 28.43 30.05 35.99
N ASP A 10 29.57 30.69 35.69
CA ASP A 10 30.23 31.67 36.48
C ASP A 10 29.43 32.97 36.57
N LYS A 11 29.23 33.45 37.78
CA LYS A 11 28.72 34.78 38.08
C LYS A 11 29.90 35.78 37.98
N LYS A 12 29.84 36.67 37.02
CA LYS A 12 30.75 37.83 36.96
C LYS A 12 30.05 39.02 37.56
N ASN A 13 30.45 39.42 38.78
CA ASN A 13 30.12 40.69 39.40
C ASN A 13 30.84 41.82 38.61
N LEU A 14 30.11 42.84 38.23
CA LEU A 14 30.64 44.12 37.85
C LEU A 14 30.05 45.16 38.77
N ASP A 15 30.89 45.68 39.69
CA ASP A 15 30.65 46.89 40.45
C ASP A 15 30.78 48.08 39.48
N ILE A 16 29.71 48.90 39.39
CA ILE A 16 29.83 50.25 38.86
C ILE A 16 29.23 51.20 39.89
N GLN A 17 30.10 51.87 40.62
CA GLN A 17 29.81 53.11 41.34
C GLN A 17 29.80 54.26 40.35
N GLY A 18 28.79 55.10 40.45
CA GLY A 18 28.69 56.33 39.67
C GLY A 18 27.42 57.08 39.99
N GLU A 19 27.49 57.95 41.02
CA GLU A 19 26.45 58.90 41.36
C GLU A 19 26.31 59.92 40.26
N SER A 20 25.09 60.08 39.75
CA SER A 20 24.62 61.38 39.24
C SER A 20 23.13 61.51 39.45
N LYS A 21 22.77 62.39 40.41
CA LYS A 21 21.39 62.78 40.67
C LYS A 21 20.91 63.65 39.53
N GLU A 22 20.30 63.07 38.56
CA GLU A 22 19.49 63.77 37.56
C GLU A 22 18.00 63.64 37.96
N LYS A 23 17.40 64.79 38.31
CA LYS A 23 15.97 64.90 38.57
C LYS A 23 15.25 64.64 37.25
N VAL A 24 14.80 63.40 37.04
CA VAL A 24 13.86 63.07 35.98
C VAL A 24 12.49 63.52 36.45
N SER A 25 12.00 64.67 35.89
CA SER A 25 10.59 65.02 36.00
C SER A 25 9.74 63.92 35.41
N ALA A 26 8.80 63.39 36.22
CA ALA A 26 7.85 62.42 35.74
C ALA A 26 7.09 62.94 34.52
N PRO A 27 7.01 62.24 33.41
CA PRO A 27 6.20 62.65 32.28
C PRO A 27 4.75 62.67 32.70
N TYR A 28 4.08 63.78 32.44
CA TYR A 28 2.65 63.99 32.59
C TYR A 28 1.96 63.01 31.66
N ILE A 29 1.39 61.92 32.23
CA ILE A 29 0.64 60.95 31.47
C ILE A 29 -0.73 61.55 31.24
N GLY A 30 -0.92 62.20 30.11
CA GLY A 30 -2.18 62.81 29.70
C GLY A 30 -3.28 61.81 29.53
N GLU A 31 -4.53 62.26 29.57
CA GLU A 31 -5.75 61.43 29.45
C GLU A 31 -5.80 60.53 28.20
N GLU A 32 -5.05 60.88 27.13
CA GLU A 32 -4.86 60.01 25.94
C GLU A 32 -4.19 58.65 26.25
N SER A 33 -3.39 58.52 27.32
CA SER A 33 -2.73 57.28 27.69
C SER A 33 -3.66 56.31 28.45
N VAL A 34 -4.77 56.80 28.99
CA VAL A 34 -5.76 55.99 29.73
C VAL A 34 -6.73 55.32 28.75
N ALA A 35 -7.23 56.08 27.76
CA ALA A 35 -8.04 55.52 26.68
C ALA A 35 -7.30 54.41 25.90
N SER A 36 -6.01 54.65 25.57
CA SER A 36 -5.14 53.66 24.94
C SER A 36 -4.90 52.39 25.80
N LYS A 37 -4.92 52.49 27.13
CA LYS A 37 -4.81 51.34 28.02
C LYS A 37 -6.10 50.52 28.07
N GLU A 38 -7.25 51.16 28.06
CA GLU A 38 -8.55 50.48 28.05
C GLU A 38 -8.76 49.72 26.75
N GLU A 39 -8.42 50.31 25.59
CA GLU A 39 -8.45 49.66 24.29
C GLU A 39 -7.53 48.44 24.23
N LEU A 40 -6.32 48.54 24.78
CA LEU A 40 -5.35 47.42 24.84
C LEU A 40 -5.85 46.30 25.76
N VAL A 41 -6.54 46.60 26.84
CA VAL A 41 -7.13 45.59 27.75
C VAL A 41 -8.27 44.89 27.04
N GLU A 42 -9.15 45.60 26.33
CA GLU A 42 -10.25 44.99 25.57
C GLU A 42 -9.72 44.08 24.43
N GLU A 43 -8.71 44.51 23.71
CA GLU A 43 -8.05 43.71 22.66
C GLU A 43 -7.40 42.46 23.26
N LEU A 44 -6.78 42.57 24.44
CA LEU A 44 -6.16 41.48 25.13
C LEU A 44 -7.19 40.44 25.64
N GLU A 45 -8.36 40.91 26.14
CA GLU A 45 -9.46 40.01 26.52
C GLU A 45 -10.07 39.33 25.31
N LYS A 46 -10.25 40.01 24.20
CA LYS A 46 -10.75 39.47 22.95
C LYS A 46 -9.82 38.40 22.40
N THR A 47 -8.51 38.69 22.32
CA THR A 47 -7.51 37.75 21.83
C THR A 47 -7.38 36.53 22.77
N LYS A 48 -7.48 36.69 24.09
CA LYS A 48 -7.53 35.59 25.04
C LYS A 48 -8.74 34.69 24.81
N LYS A 49 -9.90 35.30 24.57
CA LYS A 49 -11.13 34.55 24.29
C LYS A 49 -11.01 33.74 22.98
N GLU A 50 -10.54 34.39 21.92
CA GLU A 50 -10.28 33.74 20.64
C GLU A 50 -9.24 32.61 20.75
N ALA A 51 -8.17 32.83 21.53
CA ALA A 51 -7.16 31.80 21.79
C ALA A 51 -7.78 30.59 22.55
N THR A 52 -8.63 30.84 23.53
CA THR A 52 -9.31 29.77 24.26
C THR A 52 -10.27 28.98 23.38
N GLU A 53 -11.09 29.67 22.57
CA GLU A 53 -11.99 29.03 21.62
C GLU A 53 -11.24 28.20 20.57
N ASN A 54 -10.11 28.72 20.07
CA ASN A 54 -9.26 28.02 19.13
C ASN A 54 -8.57 26.80 19.77
N TYR A 55 -8.16 26.95 21.03
CA TYR A 55 -7.58 25.83 21.79
C TYR A 55 -8.62 24.71 22.02
N ASP A 56 -9.85 25.06 22.38
CA ASP A 56 -10.95 24.08 22.53
C ASP A 56 -11.28 23.38 21.21
N LYS A 57 -11.31 24.13 20.11
CA LYS A 57 -11.46 23.54 18.75
C LYS A 57 -10.31 22.60 18.43
N TYR A 58 -9.07 23.00 18.73
CA TYR A 58 -7.89 22.16 18.54
C TYR A 58 -7.98 20.85 19.34
N LEU A 59 -8.34 20.92 20.63
CA LEU A 59 -8.49 19.73 21.48
C LEU A 59 -9.57 18.80 20.94
N ARG A 60 -10.71 19.35 20.50
CA ARG A 60 -11.79 18.56 19.89
C ARG A 60 -11.32 17.87 18.62
N THR A 61 -10.74 18.65 17.70
CA THR A 61 -10.24 18.10 16.42
C THR A 61 -9.14 17.06 16.62
N SER A 62 -8.26 17.30 17.61
CA SER A 62 -7.22 16.33 17.98
C SER A 62 -7.84 15.02 18.48
N ALA A 63 -8.85 15.08 19.35
CA ALA A 63 -9.56 13.90 19.83
C ALA A 63 -10.31 13.16 18.71
N GLU A 64 -10.96 13.89 17.81
CA GLU A 64 -11.63 13.33 16.63
C GLU A 64 -10.63 12.66 15.68
N PHE A 65 -9.46 13.28 15.49
CA PHE A 65 -8.37 12.71 14.66
C PHE A 65 -7.83 11.41 15.26
N GLU A 66 -7.60 11.35 16.57
CA GLU A 66 -7.16 10.13 17.24
C GLU A 66 -8.21 9.00 17.12
N ASN A 67 -9.48 9.32 17.26
CA ASN A 67 -10.57 8.37 17.07
C ASN A 67 -10.66 7.89 15.62
N TYR A 68 -10.52 8.81 14.66
CA TYR A 68 -10.48 8.47 13.24
C TYR A 68 -9.31 7.55 12.92
N LYS A 69 -8.10 7.89 13.40
CA LYS A 69 -6.90 7.07 13.20
C LYS A 69 -7.07 5.66 13.73
N ARG A 70 -7.61 5.52 14.94
CA ARG A 70 -7.88 4.21 15.55
C ARG A 70 -8.90 3.40 14.73
N ARG A 71 -9.96 4.06 14.26
CA ARG A 71 -10.95 3.43 13.38
C ARG A 71 -10.35 3.01 12.04
N ALA A 72 -9.60 3.89 11.38
CA ALA A 72 -8.96 3.59 10.10
C ALA A 72 -7.98 2.42 10.18
N ILE A 73 -7.22 2.31 11.28
CA ILE A 73 -6.33 1.17 11.53
C ILE A 73 -7.14 -0.13 11.62
N LYS A 74 -8.26 -0.12 12.35
CA LYS A 74 -9.13 -1.28 12.48
C LYS A 74 -9.76 -1.66 11.13
N GLU A 75 -10.35 -0.71 10.42
CA GLU A 75 -10.94 -0.93 9.09
C GLU A 75 -9.92 -1.50 8.10
N ARG A 76 -8.67 -0.99 8.12
CA ARG A 76 -7.59 -1.54 7.30
C ARG A 76 -7.23 -2.98 7.69
N ALA A 77 -7.17 -3.28 8.98
CA ALA A 77 -6.91 -4.65 9.45
C ALA A 77 -8.04 -5.59 9.03
N ASP A 78 -9.30 -5.17 9.17
CA ASP A 78 -10.47 -5.93 8.75
C ASP A 78 -10.48 -6.15 7.23
N ALA A 79 -10.17 -5.12 6.43
CA ALA A 79 -10.05 -5.24 4.99
C ALA A 79 -8.96 -6.24 4.55
N ILE A 80 -7.82 -6.30 5.26
CA ILE A 80 -6.75 -7.28 4.99
C ILE A 80 -7.20 -8.68 5.40
N ASN A 81 -7.80 -8.85 6.57
CA ASN A 81 -8.18 -10.16 7.10
C ASN A 81 -9.34 -10.79 6.33
N TYR A 82 -10.30 -9.98 5.89
CA TYR A 82 -11.53 -10.45 5.25
C TYR A 82 -11.62 -10.11 3.75
N GLY A 83 -10.58 -9.46 3.19
CA GLY A 83 -10.57 -9.06 1.77
C GLY A 83 -10.77 -10.22 0.80
N ASN A 84 -10.32 -11.41 1.20
CA ASN A 84 -10.43 -12.64 0.39
C ASN A 84 -11.71 -13.45 0.68
N GLU A 85 -12.59 -13.00 1.58
CA GLU A 85 -13.78 -13.76 2.01
C GLU A 85 -14.66 -14.17 0.82
N ARG A 86 -14.89 -13.25 -0.11
CA ARG A 86 -15.70 -13.51 -1.31
C ARG A 86 -15.04 -14.56 -2.21
N LEU A 87 -13.74 -14.45 -2.46
CA LEU A 87 -12.99 -15.42 -3.24
C LEU A 87 -13.04 -16.80 -2.60
N ILE A 88 -12.83 -16.87 -1.30
CA ILE A 88 -12.87 -18.14 -0.55
C ILE A 88 -14.25 -18.78 -0.67
N LYS A 89 -15.34 -18.01 -0.51
CA LYS A 89 -16.72 -18.53 -0.67
C LYS A 89 -16.98 -19.08 -2.07
N ASP A 90 -16.40 -18.48 -3.11
CA ASP A 90 -16.56 -18.95 -4.49
C ASP A 90 -15.67 -20.18 -4.80
N ILE A 91 -14.58 -20.39 -4.05
CA ILE A 91 -13.70 -21.57 -4.18
C ILE A 91 -14.23 -22.79 -3.43
N LEU A 92 -14.89 -22.62 -2.28
CA LEU A 92 -15.37 -23.76 -1.48
C LEU A 92 -16.21 -24.78 -2.27
N PRO A 93 -17.17 -24.38 -3.14
CA PRO A 93 -17.91 -25.35 -3.97
C PRO A 93 -17.05 -26.14 -4.97
N ILE A 94 -15.87 -25.60 -5.30
CA ILE A 94 -14.90 -26.26 -6.19
C ILE A 94 -14.17 -27.33 -5.39
N VAL A 95 -13.80 -27.04 -4.14
CA VAL A 95 -13.23 -28.01 -3.20
C VAL A 95 -14.22 -29.17 -2.96
N ASP A 96 -15.49 -28.85 -2.69
CA ASP A 96 -16.54 -29.86 -2.54
C ASP A 96 -16.69 -30.74 -3.81
N GLY A 97 -16.49 -30.13 -4.99
CA GLY A 97 -16.48 -30.83 -6.27
C GLY A 97 -15.31 -31.81 -6.37
N LEU A 98 -14.11 -31.38 -5.96
CA LEU A 98 -12.91 -32.25 -5.95
C LEU A 98 -13.07 -33.40 -4.97
N GLU A 99 -13.61 -33.18 -3.78
CA GLU A 99 -13.88 -34.26 -2.80
C GLU A 99 -14.80 -35.29 -3.38
N ARG A 100 -15.91 -34.87 -4.02
CA ARG A 100 -16.82 -35.82 -4.70
C ARG A 100 -16.15 -36.59 -5.84
N ALA A 101 -15.28 -35.88 -6.63
CA ALA A 101 -14.57 -36.57 -7.71
C ALA A 101 -13.58 -37.61 -7.18
N LEU A 102 -12.90 -37.32 -6.07
CA LEU A 102 -12.00 -38.28 -5.42
C LEU A 102 -12.76 -39.48 -4.87
N ASP A 103 -13.90 -39.30 -4.22
CA ASP A 103 -14.74 -40.38 -3.73
C ASP A 103 -15.22 -41.29 -4.86
N HIS A 104 -15.57 -40.72 -6.00
CA HIS A 104 -15.94 -41.49 -7.19
C HIS A 104 -14.76 -42.24 -7.80
N ALA A 105 -13.57 -41.65 -7.81
CA ALA A 105 -12.37 -42.31 -8.35
C ALA A 105 -12.01 -43.63 -7.63
N TYR A 106 -12.31 -43.72 -6.33
CA TYR A 106 -12.08 -44.95 -5.56
C TYR A 106 -13.14 -46.03 -5.81
N ASN A 107 -14.33 -45.65 -6.31
CA ASN A 107 -15.48 -46.53 -6.41
C ASN A 107 -15.90 -46.86 -7.86
N SER A 108 -15.29 -46.23 -8.86
CA SER A 108 -15.65 -46.35 -10.28
C SER A 108 -14.44 -46.80 -11.12
N GLU A 109 -14.67 -47.74 -12.02
CA GLU A 109 -13.69 -48.13 -13.06
C GLU A 109 -13.77 -47.27 -14.32
N ASP A 110 -14.72 -46.31 -14.37
CA ASP A 110 -14.92 -45.40 -15.52
C ASP A 110 -13.99 -44.22 -15.43
N PHE A 111 -12.80 -44.37 -15.99
CA PHE A 111 -11.76 -43.33 -16.04
C PHE A 111 -12.18 -42.14 -16.90
N ASP A 112 -12.92 -42.33 -17.99
CA ASP A 112 -13.32 -41.27 -18.89
C ASP A 112 -14.33 -40.31 -18.20
N ALA A 113 -15.31 -40.84 -17.50
CA ALA A 113 -16.25 -40.05 -16.70
C ALA A 113 -15.54 -39.29 -15.57
N PHE A 114 -14.51 -39.87 -14.95
CA PHE A 114 -13.68 -39.18 -13.94
C PHE A 114 -12.96 -37.99 -14.54
N VAL A 115 -12.29 -38.16 -15.69
CA VAL A 115 -11.55 -37.10 -16.38
C VAL A 115 -12.49 -35.96 -16.80
N GLU A 116 -13.69 -36.27 -17.31
CA GLU A 116 -14.71 -35.29 -17.67
C GLU A 116 -15.16 -34.51 -16.44
N GLY A 117 -15.43 -35.17 -15.32
CA GLY A 117 -15.79 -34.53 -14.05
C GLY A 117 -14.70 -33.57 -13.56
N LEU A 118 -13.43 -34.01 -13.63
CA LEU A 118 -12.29 -33.19 -13.24
C LEU A 118 -12.14 -31.94 -14.13
N ARG A 119 -12.39 -32.10 -15.44
CA ARG A 119 -12.38 -30.98 -16.39
C ARG A 119 -13.45 -29.95 -16.04
N LEU A 120 -14.67 -30.38 -15.72
CA LEU A 120 -15.74 -29.47 -15.29
C LEU A 120 -15.38 -28.68 -14.01
N ILE A 121 -14.69 -29.33 -13.08
CA ILE A 121 -14.22 -28.68 -11.85
C ILE A 121 -13.14 -27.64 -12.17
N TYR A 122 -12.20 -27.98 -13.04
CA TYR A 122 -11.16 -27.08 -13.51
C TYR A 122 -11.74 -25.84 -14.21
N ASP A 123 -12.71 -26.03 -15.11
CA ASP A 123 -13.37 -24.93 -15.80
C ASP A 123 -14.12 -24.02 -14.82
N LYS A 124 -14.79 -24.57 -13.82
CA LYS A 124 -15.44 -23.79 -12.74
C LYS A 124 -14.42 -22.98 -11.93
N LEU A 125 -13.23 -23.54 -11.68
CA LEU A 125 -12.16 -22.79 -10.99
C LEU A 125 -11.71 -21.59 -11.82
N LEU A 126 -11.48 -21.76 -13.13
CA LEU A 126 -11.08 -20.67 -14.01
C LEU A 126 -12.16 -19.56 -14.05
N VAL A 127 -13.43 -19.94 -14.22
CA VAL A 127 -14.55 -18.97 -14.21
C VAL A 127 -14.64 -18.24 -12.85
N SER A 128 -14.39 -18.93 -11.74
CA SER A 128 -14.36 -18.28 -10.43
C SER A 128 -13.22 -17.26 -10.32
N LEU A 129 -12.03 -17.59 -10.80
CA LEU A 129 -10.88 -16.69 -10.82
C LEU A 129 -11.15 -15.45 -11.70
N GLU A 130 -11.73 -15.64 -12.88
CA GLU A 130 -12.10 -14.55 -13.79
C GLU A 130 -13.08 -13.56 -13.14
N LYS A 131 -14.09 -14.03 -12.40
CA LYS A 131 -15.02 -13.17 -11.62
C LYS A 131 -14.31 -12.29 -10.60
N HIS A 132 -13.14 -12.71 -10.13
CA HIS A 132 -12.31 -11.98 -9.19
C HIS A 132 -11.19 -11.16 -9.87
N GLY A 133 -11.29 -10.96 -11.20
CA GLY A 133 -10.36 -10.14 -11.98
C GLY A 133 -9.03 -10.82 -12.30
N VAL A 134 -8.95 -12.16 -12.18
CA VAL A 134 -7.79 -12.92 -12.62
C VAL A 134 -7.96 -13.26 -14.09
N GLU A 135 -7.03 -12.78 -14.92
CA GLU A 135 -6.99 -13.05 -16.36
C GLU A 135 -5.78 -13.90 -16.69
N ARG A 136 -5.97 -14.92 -17.51
CA ARG A 136 -4.87 -15.76 -17.98
C ARG A 136 -4.14 -15.09 -19.14
N ILE A 137 -2.81 -15.10 -19.08
CA ILE A 137 -1.97 -14.69 -20.18
C ILE A 137 -1.93 -15.83 -21.20
N ASP A 138 -2.39 -15.55 -22.41
CA ASP A 138 -2.27 -16.48 -23.54
C ASP A 138 -0.94 -16.22 -24.22
N ALA A 139 0.04 -17.09 -23.99
CA ALA A 139 1.43 -16.88 -24.42
C ALA A 139 1.84 -17.74 -25.62
N ALA A 140 1.26 -18.93 -25.79
CA ALA A 140 1.68 -19.88 -26.82
C ALA A 140 1.58 -19.31 -28.25
N GLY A 141 2.65 -19.42 -29.03
CA GLY A 141 2.72 -18.91 -30.41
C GLY A 141 2.90 -17.40 -30.54
N LYS A 142 2.87 -16.63 -29.45
CA LYS A 142 3.06 -15.18 -29.46
C LYS A 142 4.52 -14.79 -29.35
N ASP A 143 4.80 -13.52 -29.63
CA ASP A 143 6.12 -12.95 -29.43
C ASP A 143 6.44 -12.86 -27.95
N PHE A 144 7.68 -13.12 -27.60
CA PHE A 144 8.16 -13.00 -26.23
C PHE A 144 8.17 -11.53 -25.78
N ASP A 145 7.46 -11.23 -24.68
CA ASP A 145 7.46 -9.92 -24.03
C ASP A 145 7.97 -10.09 -22.57
N PRO A 146 9.12 -9.49 -22.22
CA PRO A 146 9.68 -9.57 -20.86
C PRO A 146 8.76 -9.03 -19.76
N ASN A 147 7.74 -8.22 -20.09
CA ASN A 147 6.81 -7.69 -19.12
C ASN A 147 5.78 -8.75 -18.65
N PHE A 148 5.52 -9.76 -19.47
CA PHE A 148 4.49 -10.78 -19.22
C PHE A 148 5.02 -12.21 -19.23
N HIS A 149 6.21 -12.43 -19.79
CA HIS A 149 6.78 -13.75 -20.01
C HIS A 149 8.16 -13.88 -19.37
N GLU A 150 8.47 -15.07 -18.88
CA GLU A 150 9.78 -15.45 -18.37
C GLU A 150 10.36 -16.57 -19.25
N ALA A 151 11.49 -16.30 -19.87
CA ALA A 151 12.19 -17.27 -20.71
C ALA A 151 12.94 -18.28 -19.84
N MET A 152 12.58 -19.56 -19.92
CA MET A 152 13.26 -20.63 -19.18
C MET A 152 14.41 -21.24 -19.97
N PHE A 153 14.19 -21.50 -21.26
CA PHE A 153 15.20 -22.03 -22.15
C PHE A 153 14.88 -21.71 -23.62
N LEU A 154 15.87 -21.87 -24.46
CA LEU A 154 15.77 -21.69 -25.91
C LEU A 154 15.61 -23.06 -26.58
N VAL A 155 14.67 -23.12 -27.53
CA VAL A 155 14.44 -24.31 -28.35
C VAL A 155 14.84 -23.97 -29.77
N GLU A 156 15.78 -24.74 -30.32
CA GLU A 156 16.14 -24.63 -31.71
C GLU A 156 15.07 -25.31 -32.57
N THR A 157 14.39 -24.52 -33.40
CA THR A 157 13.28 -25.00 -34.23
C THR A 157 13.22 -24.26 -35.54
N GLU A 158 12.71 -24.93 -36.60
CA GLU A 158 12.41 -24.32 -37.91
C GLU A 158 10.93 -23.91 -38.02
N GLU A 159 10.07 -24.30 -37.04
CA GLU A 159 8.63 -24.08 -37.12
C GLU A 159 8.22 -22.66 -36.71
N TYR A 160 9.03 -22.02 -35.86
CA TYR A 160 8.74 -20.71 -35.32
C TYR A 160 9.86 -19.71 -35.71
N GLU A 161 9.43 -18.47 -35.92
CA GLU A 161 10.38 -17.36 -36.08
C GLU A 161 11.17 -17.17 -34.77
N ASN A 162 12.28 -16.47 -34.85
CA ASN A 162 13.11 -16.19 -33.70
C ASN A 162 12.32 -15.38 -32.64
N ASN A 163 12.51 -15.69 -31.36
CA ASN A 163 11.92 -14.99 -30.25
C ASN A 163 10.39 -15.19 -30.08
N LYS A 164 9.83 -16.29 -30.58
CA LYS A 164 8.43 -16.68 -30.33
C LYS A 164 8.34 -17.72 -29.21
N ILE A 165 7.22 -17.73 -28.52
CA ILE A 165 6.93 -18.72 -27.49
C ILE A 165 6.49 -20.02 -28.15
N VAL A 166 7.33 -21.05 -28.02
CA VAL A 166 7.10 -22.37 -28.57
C VAL A 166 6.16 -23.17 -27.67
N GLU A 167 6.45 -23.14 -26.36
CA GLU A 167 5.73 -23.89 -25.36
C GLU A 167 5.57 -23.08 -24.08
N GLU A 168 4.41 -23.18 -23.48
CA GLU A 168 4.08 -22.56 -22.21
C GLU A 168 4.21 -23.61 -21.10
N LEU A 169 5.27 -23.52 -20.29
CA LEU A 169 5.57 -24.48 -19.22
C LEU A 169 4.73 -24.21 -17.97
N GLU A 170 4.48 -22.93 -17.68
CA GLU A 170 3.68 -22.49 -16.54
C GLU A 170 2.83 -21.28 -16.97
N LYS A 171 1.52 -21.37 -16.71
CA LYS A 171 0.57 -20.33 -17.10
C LYS A 171 0.81 -19.02 -16.38
N GLY A 172 0.81 -17.91 -17.13
CA GLY A 172 0.86 -16.56 -16.59
C GLY A 172 -0.54 -16.04 -16.24
N TYR A 173 -0.59 -15.12 -15.25
CA TYR A 173 -1.84 -14.52 -14.81
C TYR A 173 -1.68 -13.05 -14.47
N LEU A 174 -2.73 -12.27 -14.76
CA LEU A 174 -2.93 -10.89 -14.35
C LEU A 174 -4.01 -10.84 -13.27
N LEU A 175 -3.95 -9.86 -12.40
CA LEU A 175 -5.02 -9.51 -11.45
C LEU A 175 -5.41 -8.05 -11.67
N ASN A 176 -6.61 -7.80 -12.17
CA ASN A 176 -7.10 -6.47 -12.51
C ASN A 176 -6.10 -5.66 -13.36
N GLY A 177 -5.53 -6.31 -14.39
CA GLY A 177 -4.55 -5.72 -15.29
C GLY A 177 -3.10 -5.63 -14.75
N ARG A 178 -2.86 -5.98 -13.46
CA ARG A 178 -1.54 -6.03 -12.86
C ARG A 178 -0.95 -7.44 -12.97
N LEU A 179 0.30 -7.55 -13.38
CA LEU A 179 1.00 -8.84 -13.42
C LEU A 179 1.01 -9.48 -12.03
N LEU A 180 0.43 -10.69 -11.94
CA LEU A 180 0.45 -11.53 -10.75
C LEU A 180 1.59 -12.55 -10.82
N ARG A 181 1.74 -13.19 -11.99
CA ARG A 181 2.78 -14.17 -12.29
C ARG A 181 3.04 -14.19 -13.80
N PRO A 182 4.30 -14.09 -14.29
CA PRO A 182 4.60 -14.23 -15.71
C PRO A 182 4.33 -15.65 -16.20
N ALA A 183 4.08 -15.79 -17.49
CA ALA A 183 4.07 -17.10 -18.12
C ALA A 183 5.50 -17.57 -18.31
N LYS A 184 5.85 -18.77 -17.81
CA LYS A 184 7.14 -19.38 -18.07
C LYS A 184 7.08 -20.13 -19.37
N ALA A 185 8.00 -19.80 -20.27
CA ALA A 185 7.95 -20.28 -21.63
C ALA A 185 9.32 -20.70 -22.18
N ALA A 186 9.28 -21.65 -23.11
CA ALA A 186 10.36 -21.94 -24.00
C ALA A 186 10.28 -21.03 -25.23
N ILE A 187 11.39 -20.41 -25.61
CA ILE A 187 11.46 -19.45 -26.71
C ILE A 187 12.18 -20.07 -27.90
N SER A 188 11.70 -19.79 -29.12
CA SER A 188 12.33 -20.23 -30.33
C SER A 188 13.64 -19.49 -30.57
N LYS A 189 14.66 -20.24 -30.96
CA LYS A 189 15.86 -19.78 -31.63
C LYS A 189 15.84 -20.37 -33.05
N SER A 190 15.61 -19.53 -34.04
CA SER A 190 15.59 -19.95 -35.43
C SER A 190 16.98 -20.46 -35.86
N ILE A 191 17.02 -21.65 -36.38
CA ILE A 191 18.22 -22.18 -37.04
C ILE A 191 18.28 -21.54 -38.42
N SER A 192 18.97 -20.40 -38.53
CA SER A 192 19.29 -19.88 -39.87
C SER A 192 20.12 -20.92 -40.62
N LYS A 193 19.55 -21.50 -41.68
CA LYS A 193 20.37 -22.23 -42.65
C LYS A 193 21.40 -21.24 -43.24
N GLU A 194 22.59 -21.18 -42.64
CA GLU A 194 23.72 -20.60 -43.35
C GLU A 194 23.78 -21.31 -44.70
N LYS A 195 23.40 -20.60 -45.77
CA LYS A 195 23.67 -21.03 -47.13
C LYS A 195 25.17 -21.18 -47.21
N GLN A 196 25.65 -22.41 -47.14
CA GLN A 196 26.98 -22.74 -47.66
C GLN A 196 26.94 -22.39 -49.16
N ALA A 197 27.56 -21.28 -49.50
CA ALA A 197 27.88 -20.89 -50.86
C ALA A 197 29.29 -21.39 -51.21
#